data_5768bdb3645a45ce05dc961835fd3582
#
_entry.id   5768bdb3645a45ce05dc961835fd3582
#
_cell.length_a   1.000
_cell.length_b   1.000
_cell.length_c   1.000
_cell.angle_alpha   90.00
_cell.angle_beta   90.00
_cell.angle_gamma   90.00
#
_symmetry.space_group_name_H-M   'P 1'
#
loop_
_entity.id
_entity.type
_entity.pdbx_description
1 polymer ?
#
loop_
_entity_poly.entity_id
_entity_poly.type
_entity_poly.pdbx_seq_one_letter_code
_entity_poly.pdbx_strand_id
1 'polypeptide(L)'
;MTTQYKILVSDREYNTCEYYNAHSLQKEDSIINKPYNYKLFSNDIFNFKDNNVSLVHSSTRSMSIIPGILILHNNKTFGKYKEKKLYKCVPDDKRLPIFLVPYKIKQLGFNKNIENKFIIFKFINWEFKHPYGLIVNTLGNVSNIDVFYEYQLYCKSLYASIKQFNKVTMKKLREKSEEEFIELIKNKYKIDDRTIGVRKDVKIFSIDPTNSKDFDDAFSIWKP
;
A
#
# COMPACT_ATOMS: atom_id res chain seq x y z
N MET A 1 11.08 27.81 -23.77
CA MET A 1 10.41 26.74 -22.97
C MET A 1 11.34 26.42 -21.81
N THR A 2 10.84 26.36 -20.59
CA THR A 2 11.63 25.95 -19.42
C THR A 2 11.77 24.43 -19.44
N THR A 3 13.01 23.95 -19.36
CA THR A 3 13.29 22.51 -19.32
C THR A 3 12.75 21.91 -18.02
N GLN A 4 11.98 20.81 -18.14
CA GLN A 4 11.43 20.09 -17.01
C GLN A 4 12.28 18.84 -16.74
N TYR A 5 12.53 18.59 -15.49
CA TYR A 5 13.35 17.48 -15.02
C TYR A 5 12.54 16.54 -14.12
N LYS A 6 12.88 15.26 -14.17
CA LYS A 6 12.36 14.23 -13.29
C LYS A 6 13.48 13.68 -12.43
N ILE A 7 13.25 13.54 -11.13
CA ILE A 7 14.18 12.92 -10.20
C ILE A 7 13.78 11.48 -9.88
N LEU A 8 14.75 10.56 -9.88
CA LEU A 8 14.61 9.22 -9.31
C LEU A 8 15.52 9.11 -8.09
N VAL A 9 14.93 8.81 -6.95
CA VAL A 9 15.63 8.58 -5.70
C VAL A 9 15.66 7.08 -5.45
N SER A 10 16.82 6.50 -5.14
CA SER A 10 16.98 5.06 -4.96
C SER A 10 16.96 4.64 -3.49
N ASP A 11 17.32 5.54 -2.58
CA ASP A 11 17.42 5.25 -1.15
C ASP A 11 16.80 6.37 -0.28
N ARG A 12 16.41 6.02 0.93
CA ARG A 12 15.73 6.90 1.89
C ARG A 12 16.55 8.10 2.34
N GLU A 13 17.85 7.95 2.33
CA GLU A 13 18.82 8.96 2.75
C GLU A 13 19.18 9.92 1.62
N TYR A 14 18.71 9.66 0.38
CA TYR A 14 19.01 10.44 -0.82
C TYR A 14 20.50 10.44 -1.22
N ASN A 15 21.22 9.36 -0.91
CA ASN A 15 22.61 9.21 -1.32
C ASN A 15 22.73 8.97 -2.83
N THR A 16 21.76 8.29 -3.41
CA THR A 16 21.74 7.95 -4.83
C THR A 16 20.49 8.54 -5.49
N CYS A 17 20.71 9.52 -6.35
CA CYS A 17 19.68 10.19 -7.12
C CYS A 17 20.08 10.31 -8.58
N GLU A 18 19.14 10.12 -9.48
CA GLU A 18 19.32 10.29 -10.92
C GLU A 18 18.33 11.32 -11.45
N TYR A 19 18.74 12.03 -12.48
CA TYR A 19 17.92 13.06 -13.12
C TYR A 19 17.68 12.70 -14.57
N TYR A 20 16.49 13.03 -15.05
CA TYR A 20 16.06 12.79 -16.41
C TYR A 20 15.35 14.01 -16.94
N ASN A 21 15.51 14.30 -18.22
CA ASN A 21 14.62 15.24 -18.91
C ASN A 21 13.20 14.65 -18.91
N ALA A 22 12.20 15.42 -18.44
CA ALA A 22 10.86 14.89 -18.27
C ALA A 22 10.14 14.56 -19.59
N HIS A 23 10.58 15.13 -20.72
CA HIS A 23 9.97 14.92 -22.03
C HIS A 23 10.73 13.85 -22.84
N SER A 24 12.06 13.98 -22.95
CA SER A 24 12.88 13.06 -23.75
C SER A 24 13.24 11.76 -23.02
N LEU A 25 13.07 11.72 -21.70
CA LEU A 25 13.50 10.63 -20.82
C LEU A 25 15.01 10.33 -20.89
N GLN A 26 15.79 11.23 -21.45
CA GLN A 26 17.23 11.12 -21.46
C GLN A 26 17.78 11.43 -20.09
N LYS A 27 18.80 10.65 -19.67
CA LYS A 27 19.49 10.87 -18.42
C LYS A 27 20.32 12.15 -18.51
N GLU A 28 20.21 12.96 -17.48
CA GLU A 28 20.93 14.21 -17.33
C GLU A 28 22.00 14.08 -16.24
N ASP A 29 23.02 14.90 -16.31
CA ASP A 29 23.98 15.04 -15.22
C ASP A 29 23.33 15.57 -13.95
N SER A 30 24.03 15.49 -12.80
CA SER A 30 23.49 15.93 -11.54
C SER A 30 23.09 17.41 -11.59
N ILE A 31 21.78 17.67 -11.61
CA ILE A 31 21.21 19.02 -11.73
C ILE A 31 21.18 19.73 -10.38
N ILE A 32 20.88 18.97 -9.31
CA ILE A 32 20.72 19.48 -7.97
C ILE A 32 21.65 18.73 -7.01
N ASN A 33 22.48 19.48 -6.29
CA ASN A 33 23.21 18.94 -5.17
C ASN A 33 22.26 18.88 -3.94
N LYS A 34 22.18 17.71 -3.28
CA LYS A 34 21.30 17.47 -2.11
C LYS A 34 19.81 17.76 -2.37
N PRO A 35 19.14 16.95 -3.22
CA PRO A 35 17.74 17.16 -3.59
C PRO A 35 16.77 17.07 -2.39
N TYR A 36 17.18 16.43 -1.31
CA TYR A 36 16.45 16.41 -0.05
C TYR A 36 16.16 17.83 0.51
N ASN A 37 17.09 18.75 0.33
CA ASN A 37 16.92 20.14 0.79
C ASN A 37 15.83 20.89 0.02
N TYR A 38 15.58 20.50 -1.23
CA TYR A 38 14.52 21.05 -2.07
C TYR A 38 13.19 20.32 -1.90
N LYS A 39 13.09 19.40 -0.94
CA LYS A 39 11.85 18.68 -0.60
C LYS A 39 11.26 17.87 -1.76
N LEU A 40 12.11 17.33 -2.63
CA LEU A 40 11.70 16.51 -3.77
C LEU A 40 11.55 15.04 -3.38
N PHE A 41 10.47 14.42 -3.82
CA PHE A 41 10.28 12.97 -3.75
C PHE A 41 10.74 12.28 -5.04
N SER A 42 10.94 10.97 -4.98
CA SER A 42 11.17 10.17 -6.19
C SER A 42 9.99 10.29 -7.15
N ASN A 43 10.27 10.43 -8.44
CA ASN A 43 9.34 10.70 -9.53
C ASN A 43 8.73 12.12 -9.55
N ASP A 44 9.18 13.04 -8.74
CA ASP A 44 8.77 14.44 -8.86
C ASP A 44 9.26 15.03 -10.18
N ILE A 45 8.39 15.81 -10.83
CA ILE A 45 8.71 16.60 -12.01
C ILE A 45 8.81 18.06 -11.57
N PHE A 46 9.89 18.74 -11.94
CA PHE A 46 10.18 20.10 -11.51
C PHE A 46 10.93 20.89 -12.58
N ASN A 47 10.83 22.22 -12.48
CA ASN A 47 11.69 23.16 -13.19
C ASN A 47 12.85 23.56 -12.28
N PHE A 48 14.04 23.73 -12.84
CA PHE A 48 15.20 24.22 -12.13
C PHE A 48 15.77 25.43 -12.86
N LYS A 49 15.81 26.56 -12.19
CA LYS A 49 16.37 27.80 -12.71
C LYS A 49 16.91 28.66 -11.55
N ASP A 50 18.09 29.26 -11.74
CA ASP A 50 18.70 30.19 -10.77
C ASP A 50 18.76 29.63 -9.34
N ASN A 51 19.13 28.36 -9.19
CA ASN A 51 19.14 27.62 -7.93
C ASN A 51 17.75 27.43 -7.26
N ASN A 52 16.68 27.75 -7.95
CA ASN A 52 15.32 27.58 -7.45
C ASN A 52 14.64 26.38 -8.12
N VAL A 53 13.94 25.60 -7.30
CA VAL A 53 13.11 24.47 -7.73
C VAL A 53 11.65 24.88 -7.71
N SER A 54 10.97 24.71 -8.83
CA SER A 54 9.52 24.85 -8.93
C SER A 54 8.91 23.51 -9.27
N LEU A 55 8.18 22.93 -8.31
CA LEU A 55 7.52 21.64 -8.49
C LEU A 55 6.38 21.76 -9.51
N VAL A 56 6.39 20.89 -10.51
CA VAL A 56 5.35 20.80 -11.54
C VAL A 56 4.35 19.69 -11.20
N HIS A 57 4.87 18.50 -10.85
CA HIS A 57 4.04 17.35 -10.51
C HIS A 57 4.72 16.48 -9.46
N SER A 58 3.92 15.88 -8.57
CA SER A 58 4.39 14.95 -7.55
C SER A 58 3.38 13.83 -7.34
N SER A 59 3.72 12.63 -7.74
CA SER A 59 2.88 11.46 -7.50
C SER A 59 2.74 11.17 -6.00
N THR A 60 3.83 11.29 -5.24
CA THR A 60 3.81 11.03 -3.79
C THR A 60 2.91 11.99 -3.03
N ARG A 61 2.86 13.27 -3.42
CA ARG A 61 2.01 14.28 -2.75
C ARG A 61 0.53 14.07 -3.01
N SER A 62 0.18 13.49 -4.16
CA SER A 62 -1.19 13.16 -4.54
C SER A 62 -1.64 11.78 -4.07
N MET A 63 -0.73 10.94 -3.55
CA MET A 63 -1.10 9.64 -2.99
C MET A 63 -2.04 9.80 -1.80
N SER A 64 -3.21 9.16 -1.88
CA SER A 64 -4.16 9.09 -0.77
C SER A 64 -3.74 8.13 0.33
N ILE A 65 -2.87 7.16 0.01
CA ILE A 65 -2.48 6.05 0.87
C ILE A 65 -1.00 5.76 0.70
N ILE A 66 -0.26 5.84 1.82
CA ILE A 66 1.14 5.42 1.92
C ILE A 66 1.24 4.44 3.09
N PRO A 67 1.60 3.17 2.85
CA PRO A 67 1.83 2.21 3.92
C PRO A 67 3.15 2.48 4.63
N GLY A 68 3.19 2.28 5.95
CA GLY A 68 4.40 2.49 6.73
C GLY A 68 4.32 1.93 8.15
N ILE A 69 5.46 1.92 8.82
CA ILE A 69 5.61 1.48 10.20
C ILE A 69 5.78 2.69 11.11
N LEU A 70 4.85 2.89 12.03
CA LEU A 70 4.92 3.89 13.08
C LEU A 70 5.82 3.39 14.22
N ILE A 71 6.92 4.11 14.47
CA ILE A 71 7.93 3.74 15.47
C ILE A 71 7.53 4.32 16.81
N LEU A 72 7.06 3.48 17.71
CA LEU A 72 6.59 3.84 19.04
C LEU A 72 7.47 3.29 20.16
N HIS A 73 8.23 2.24 19.89
CA HIS A 73 9.09 1.65 20.89
C HIS A 73 10.07 2.71 21.43
N ASN A 74 10.45 2.64 22.71
CA ASN A 74 11.23 3.64 23.42
C ASN A 74 10.55 5.02 23.58
N ASN A 75 9.30 5.18 23.15
CA ASN A 75 8.51 6.41 23.29
C ASN A 75 9.23 7.69 22.84
N LYS A 76 10.16 7.60 21.87
CA LYS A 76 10.91 8.74 21.35
C LYS A 76 10.01 9.61 20.47
N THR A 77 9.89 10.89 20.83
CA THR A 77 9.04 11.85 20.14
C THR A 77 9.85 12.96 19.48
N PHE A 78 9.28 13.60 18.48
CA PHE A 78 9.93 14.62 17.64
C PHE A 78 9.12 15.91 17.59
N GLY A 79 8.60 16.33 18.75
CA GLY A 79 7.75 17.50 18.89
C GLY A 79 6.26 17.19 18.98
N LYS A 80 5.43 18.21 18.78
CA LYS A 80 3.97 18.10 18.82
C LYS A 80 3.33 18.75 17.60
N TYR A 81 2.21 18.22 17.16
CA TYR A 81 1.36 18.82 16.15
C TYR A 81 -0.11 18.71 16.65
N LYS A 82 -0.78 19.85 16.83
CA LYS A 82 -2.16 19.92 17.37
C LYS A 82 -2.33 18.99 18.59
N GLU A 83 -1.61 19.22 19.66
CA GLU A 83 -1.65 18.45 20.92
C GLU A 83 -1.21 16.98 20.86
N LYS A 84 -1.00 16.42 19.66
CA LYS A 84 -0.50 15.06 19.50
C LYS A 84 1.03 15.07 19.37
N LYS A 85 1.67 14.09 20.01
CA LYS A 85 3.10 13.87 19.86
C LYS A 85 3.42 13.36 18.45
N LEU A 86 4.53 13.82 17.89
CA LEU A 86 5.03 13.38 16.60
C LEU A 86 5.96 12.19 16.77
N TYR A 87 5.74 11.16 16.00
CA TYR A 87 6.54 9.95 15.95
C TYR A 87 7.09 9.73 14.55
N LYS A 88 8.22 9.04 14.44
CA LYS A 88 8.74 8.61 13.13
C LYS A 88 7.84 7.55 12.52
N CYS A 89 7.56 7.72 11.24
CA CYS A 89 6.94 6.70 10.39
C CYS A 89 7.90 6.36 9.26
N VAL A 90 8.22 5.10 9.13
CA VAL A 90 9.08 4.55 8.07
C VAL A 90 8.17 4.02 6.97
N PRO A 91 8.09 4.67 5.79
CA PRO A 91 7.32 4.15 4.66
C PRO A 91 7.86 2.80 4.19
N ASP A 92 7.00 1.96 3.62
CA ASP A 92 7.40 0.70 2.98
C ASP A 92 8.31 0.97 1.77
N ASP A 93 7.95 1.93 0.93
CA ASP A 93 8.79 2.36 -0.18
C ASP A 93 10.10 2.97 0.32
N LYS A 94 11.19 2.27 0.05
CA LYS A 94 12.56 2.66 0.46
C LYS A 94 13.05 3.95 -0.19
N ARG A 95 12.38 4.42 -1.24
CA ARG A 95 12.68 5.69 -1.94
C ARG A 95 12.10 6.91 -1.23
N LEU A 96 11.19 6.70 -0.26
CA LEU A 96 10.58 7.76 0.51
C LEU A 96 11.36 8.00 1.80
N PRO A 97 11.55 9.27 2.21
CA PRO A 97 12.20 9.60 3.47
C PRO A 97 11.32 9.21 4.67
N ILE A 98 11.91 9.29 5.87
CA ILE A 98 11.14 9.12 7.11
C ILE A 98 10.20 10.30 7.30
N PHE A 99 8.94 10.01 7.59
CA PHE A 99 7.90 10.98 7.91
C PHE A 99 7.76 11.20 9.42
N LEU A 100 7.25 12.35 9.81
CA LEU A 100 6.74 12.59 11.15
C LEU A 100 5.21 12.56 11.12
N VAL A 101 4.63 11.77 12.02
CA VAL A 101 3.18 11.52 12.03
C VAL A 101 2.64 11.74 13.43
N PRO A 102 1.57 12.55 13.60
CA PRO A 102 0.96 12.80 14.90
C PRO A 102 0.16 11.58 15.36
N TYR A 103 0.49 11.08 16.54
CA TYR A 103 -0.20 9.94 17.14
C TYR A 103 -0.44 10.16 18.64
N LYS A 104 -1.58 9.69 19.12
CA LYS A 104 -1.90 9.65 20.56
C LYS A 104 -1.91 8.18 20.98
N ILE A 105 -0.96 7.80 21.81
CA ILE A 105 -0.91 6.47 22.40
C ILE A 105 -2.15 6.35 23.28
N LYS A 106 -3.01 5.37 23.00
CA LYS A 106 -4.09 5.00 23.90
C LYS A 106 -3.47 4.47 25.19
N GLN A 107 -4.08 4.77 26.34
CA GLN A 107 -3.57 4.31 27.62
C GLN A 107 -3.31 2.80 27.55
N LEU A 108 -2.06 2.46 27.75
CA LEU A 108 -1.64 1.09 27.95
C LEU A 108 -2.01 0.76 29.38
N GLY A 109 -2.67 -0.37 29.62
CA GLY A 109 -2.88 -0.89 30.97
C GLY A 109 -1.54 -0.99 31.71
N PHE A 110 -1.36 -1.95 32.57
CA PHE A 110 -0.11 -2.15 33.33
C PHE A 110 1.14 -2.46 32.46
N ASN A 111 0.95 -2.79 31.18
CA ASN A 111 2.07 -3.16 30.30
C ASN A 111 2.67 -1.90 29.66
N LYS A 112 3.91 -1.56 30.06
CA LYS A 112 4.66 -0.37 29.55
C LYS A 112 5.26 -0.56 28.16
N ASN A 113 5.23 -1.75 27.60
CA ASN A 113 5.82 -2.02 26.28
C ASN A 113 4.91 -1.49 25.16
N ILE A 114 5.40 -0.46 24.49
CA ILE A 114 4.74 0.14 23.34
C ILE A 114 5.30 -0.50 22.08
N GLU A 115 4.48 -1.29 21.41
CA GLU A 115 4.85 -1.90 20.15
C GLU A 115 4.67 -0.94 18.98
N ASN A 116 5.53 -1.09 17.97
CA ASN A 116 5.38 -0.42 16.70
C ASN A 116 4.09 -0.87 16.00
N LYS A 117 3.58 -0.04 15.12
CA LYS A 117 2.30 -0.33 14.42
C LYS A 117 2.45 -0.20 12.91
N PHE A 118 1.81 -1.11 12.19
CA PHE A 118 1.51 -0.92 10.79
C PHE A 118 0.42 0.13 10.65
N ILE A 119 0.68 1.15 9.84
CA ILE A 119 -0.28 2.24 9.59
C ILE A 119 -0.37 2.53 8.09
N ILE A 120 -1.48 3.15 7.76
CA ILE A 120 -1.70 3.80 6.47
C ILE A 120 -1.79 5.29 6.74
N PHE A 121 -1.01 6.07 6.03
CA PHE A 121 -0.99 7.52 6.19
C PHE A 121 -0.98 8.22 4.82
N LYS A 122 -1.23 9.52 4.82
CA LYS A 122 -1.11 10.38 3.65
C LYS A 122 -0.15 11.54 3.92
N PHE A 123 0.48 12.04 2.88
CA PHE A 123 1.30 13.24 2.93
C PHE A 123 0.46 14.48 3.30
N ILE A 124 1.03 15.39 4.06
CA ILE A 124 0.43 16.69 4.39
C ILE A 124 1.28 17.83 3.87
N ASN A 125 2.50 17.96 4.39
CA ASN A 125 3.45 19.00 3.97
C ASN A 125 4.90 18.57 4.22
N TRP A 126 5.84 19.32 3.66
CA TRP A 126 7.25 19.16 3.92
C TRP A 126 7.93 20.52 4.06
N GLU A 127 7.80 21.14 5.22
CA GLU A 127 8.36 22.45 5.52
C GLU A 127 9.72 22.35 6.22
N PHE A 128 9.83 21.40 7.17
CA PHE A 128 11.02 21.21 7.99
C PHE A 128 11.89 20.06 7.47
N LYS A 129 12.76 19.55 8.34
CA LYS A 129 13.69 18.46 8.02
C LYS A 129 12.98 17.20 7.50
N HIS A 130 11.85 16.82 8.07
CA HIS A 130 11.09 15.63 7.68
C HIS A 130 9.73 16.00 7.12
N PRO A 131 9.22 15.30 6.12
CA PRO A 131 7.84 15.46 5.68
C PRO A 131 6.87 15.04 6.79
N TYR A 132 5.71 15.68 6.84
CA TYR A 132 4.62 15.35 7.74
C TYR A 132 3.57 14.51 7.03
N GLY A 133 3.07 13.51 7.77
CA GLY A 133 1.97 12.68 7.33
C GLY A 133 0.81 12.69 8.33
N LEU A 134 -0.36 12.32 7.89
CA LEU A 134 -1.56 12.13 8.72
C LEU A 134 -2.03 10.68 8.60
N ILE A 135 -2.24 10.01 9.73
CA ILE A 135 -2.77 8.65 9.76
C ILE A 135 -4.17 8.62 9.18
N VAL A 136 -4.35 7.76 8.20
CA VAL A 136 -5.65 7.40 7.61
C VAL A 136 -6.23 6.19 8.37
N ASN A 137 -5.38 5.17 8.60
CA ASN A 137 -5.79 3.97 9.33
C ASN A 137 -4.62 3.39 10.14
N THR A 138 -4.93 2.80 11.28
CA THR A 138 -3.99 2.01 12.10
C THR A 138 -4.40 0.55 11.99
N LEU A 139 -3.60 -0.26 11.30
CA LEU A 139 -3.92 -1.66 11.03
C LEU A 139 -3.75 -2.52 12.30
N GLY A 140 -2.66 -2.32 13.03
CA GLY A 140 -2.40 -3.04 14.27
C GLY A 140 -0.92 -3.10 14.63
N ASN A 141 -0.56 -3.99 15.56
CA ASN A 141 0.82 -4.18 16.02
C ASN A 141 1.64 -4.96 14.99
N VAL A 142 2.93 -4.64 14.90
CA VAL A 142 3.86 -5.32 13.96
C VAL A 142 4.11 -6.79 14.33
N SER A 143 3.88 -7.17 15.58
CA SER A 143 3.98 -8.56 16.05
C SER A 143 2.82 -9.46 15.59
N ASN A 144 1.73 -8.90 15.08
CA ASN A 144 0.56 -9.66 14.65
C ASN A 144 0.65 -10.03 13.17
N ILE A 145 0.68 -11.33 12.89
CA ILE A 145 0.83 -11.88 11.54
C ILE A 145 -0.35 -11.53 10.61
N ASP A 146 -1.58 -11.52 11.11
CA ASP A 146 -2.75 -11.18 10.30
C ASP A 146 -2.71 -9.69 9.89
N VAL A 147 -2.21 -8.83 10.78
CA VAL A 147 -2.00 -7.41 10.47
C VAL A 147 -0.89 -7.22 9.46
N PHE A 148 0.16 -8.05 9.51
CA PHE A 148 1.23 -8.04 8.51
C PHE A 148 0.69 -8.39 7.12
N TYR A 149 -0.15 -9.42 6.99
CA TYR A 149 -0.76 -9.76 5.69
C TYR A 149 -1.64 -8.63 5.17
N GLU A 150 -2.47 -8.03 6.00
CA GLU A 150 -3.27 -6.87 5.62
C GLU A 150 -2.39 -5.69 5.18
N TYR A 151 -1.29 -5.42 5.90
CA TYR A 151 -0.31 -4.41 5.54
C TYR A 151 0.33 -4.67 4.17
N GLN A 152 0.70 -5.94 3.87
CA GLN A 152 1.27 -6.32 2.59
C GLN A 152 0.32 -6.06 1.41
N LEU A 153 -0.97 -6.22 1.58
CA LEU A 153 -1.94 -5.88 0.53
C LEU A 153 -1.85 -4.38 0.17
N TYR A 154 -1.76 -3.51 1.16
CA TYR A 154 -1.56 -2.08 0.90
C TYR A 154 -0.21 -1.78 0.24
N CYS A 155 0.87 -2.45 0.64
CA CYS A 155 2.19 -2.30 0.01
C CYS A 155 2.17 -2.71 -1.47
N LYS A 156 1.29 -3.64 -1.86
CA LYS A 156 1.09 -4.09 -3.25
C LYS A 156 -0.05 -3.35 -3.96
N SER A 157 -0.52 -2.24 -3.40
CA SER A 157 -1.62 -1.43 -3.95
C SER A 157 -2.95 -2.18 -4.10
N LEU A 158 -3.12 -3.26 -3.36
CA LEU A 158 -4.36 -4.03 -3.29
C LEU A 158 -5.24 -3.49 -2.14
N TYR A 159 -5.79 -2.33 -2.26
CA TYR A 159 -6.52 -1.57 -1.22
C TYR A 159 -7.74 -2.32 -0.63
N ALA A 160 -7.53 -3.56 -0.17
CA ALA A 160 -8.54 -4.44 0.37
C ALA A 160 -8.27 -4.78 1.84
N SER A 161 -9.29 -4.69 2.68
CA SER A 161 -9.22 -5.17 4.06
C SER A 161 -9.65 -6.62 4.13
N ILE A 162 -8.74 -7.52 4.46
CA ILE A 162 -9.03 -8.95 4.67
C ILE A 162 -10.12 -9.13 5.74
N LYS A 163 -10.04 -8.37 6.84
CA LYS A 163 -11.02 -8.45 7.93
C LYS A 163 -12.43 -8.09 7.49
N GLN A 164 -12.55 -7.02 6.71
CA GLN A 164 -13.85 -6.58 6.21
C GLN A 164 -14.40 -7.55 5.16
N PHE A 165 -13.55 -8.01 4.24
CA PHE A 165 -13.92 -9.02 3.24
C PHE A 165 -14.42 -10.29 3.92
N ASN A 166 -13.63 -10.87 4.82
CA ASN A 166 -14.00 -12.10 5.53
C ASN A 166 -15.32 -11.94 6.31
N LYS A 167 -15.48 -10.85 7.06
CA LYS A 167 -16.71 -10.61 7.85
C LYS A 167 -17.96 -10.53 6.97
N VAL A 168 -17.89 -9.77 5.88
CA VAL A 168 -19.04 -9.60 4.96
C VAL A 168 -19.33 -10.88 4.20
N THR A 169 -18.29 -11.53 3.66
CA THR A 169 -18.42 -12.77 2.89
C THR A 169 -18.94 -13.92 3.75
N MET A 170 -18.34 -14.13 4.93
CA MET A 170 -18.78 -15.18 5.84
C MET A 170 -20.21 -14.96 6.35
N LYS A 171 -20.61 -13.71 6.58
CA LYS A 171 -21.99 -13.40 6.92
C LYS A 171 -22.95 -13.79 5.80
N LYS A 172 -22.65 -13.36 4.56
CA LYS A 172 -23.47 -13.69 3.39
C LYS A 172 -23.55 -15.19 3.11
N LEU A 173 -22.42 -15.92 3.24
CA LEU A 173 -22.39 -17.37 3.04
C LEU A 173 -23.21 -18.14 4.08
N ARG A 174 -23.41 -17.58 5.29
CA ARG A 174 -24.24 -18.19 6.34
C ARG A 174 -25.73 -17.86 6.22
N GLU A 175 -26.07 -16.83 5.47
CA GLU A 175 -27.46 -16.36 5.33
C GLU A 175 -28.28 -17.18 4.35
N LYS A 176 -27.65 -18.00 3.49
CA LYS A 176 -28.30 -18.75 2.40
C LYS A 176 -27.79 -20.17 2.30
N SER A 177 -28.63 -21.09 1.87
CA SER A 177 -28.19 -22.45 1.51
C SER A 177 -27.45 -22.47 0.18
N GLU A 178 -26.82 -23.59 -0.12
CA GLU A 178 -26.12 -23.79 -1.40
C GLU A 178 -27.10 -23.70 -2.59
N GLU A 179 -28.27 -24.28 -2.44
CA GLU A 179 -29.34 -24.27 -3.45
C GLU A 179 -29.81 -22.82 -3.71
N GLU A 180 -30.01 -22.03 -2.67
CA GLU A 180 -30.38 -20.61 -2.80
C GLU A 180 -29.31 -19.78 -3.50
N PHE A 181 -28.01 -20.08 -3.30
CA PHE A 181 -26.94 -19.44 -4.04
C PHE A 181 -26.93 -19.84 -5.51
N ILE A 182 -27.12 -21.12 -5.81
CA ILE A 182 -27.21 -21.63 -7.20
C ILE A 182 -28.35 -20.93 -7.94
N GLU A 183 -29.52 -20.86 -7.34
CA GLU A 183 -30.69 -20.17 -7.93
C GLU A 183 -30.40 -18.68 -8.16
N LEU A 184 -29.75 -18.02 -7.21
CA LEU A 184 -29.39 -16.61 -7.30
C LEU A 184 -28.41 -16.36 -8.46
N ILE A 185 -27.42 -17.25 -8.66
CA ILE A 185 -26.45 -17.19 -9.76
C ILE A 185 -27.15 -17.42 -11.10
N LYS A 186 -28.02 -18.47 -11.20
CA LYS A 186 -28.80 -18.76 -12.39
C LYS A 186 -29.63 -17.55 -12.84
N ASN A 187 -30.36 -16.97 -11.90
CA ASN A 187 -31.23 -15.82 -12.17
C ASN A 187 -30.44 -14.58 -12.58
N LYS A 188 -29.32 -14.30 -11.87
CA LYS A 188 -28.49 -13.12 -12.12
C LYS A 188 -27.81 -13.16 -13.49
N TYR A 189 -27.29 -14.32 -13.88
CA TYR A 189 -26.52 -14.49 -15.11
C TYR A 189 -27.30 -15.13 -16.24
N LYS A 190 -28.60 -15.44 -16.02
CA LYS A 190 -29.48 -16.12 -16.99
C LYS A 190 -28.86 -17.44 -17.51
N ILE A 191 -28.28 -18.22 -16.59
CA ILE A 191 -27.61 -19.47 -16.90
C ILE A 191 -28.65 -20.59 -16.75
N ASP A 192 -28.75 -21.46 -17.75
CA ASP A 192 -29.68 -22.63 -17.71
C ASP A 192 -29.09 -23.77 -16.86
N ASP A 193 -29.95 -24.74 -16.50
CA ASP A 193 -29.57 -25.90 -15.68
C ASP A 193 -28.52 -26.79 -16.33
N ARG A 194 -28.36 -26.74 -17.65
CA ARG A 194 -27.35 -27.52 -18.37
C ARG A 194 -25.94 -26.98 -18.15
N THR A 195 -25.82 -25.72 -17.82
CA THR A 195 -24.51 -25.03 -17.63
C THR A 195 -23.99 -25.21 -16.20
N ILE A 196 -24.87 -25.26 -15.18
CA ILE A 196 -24.48 -25.40 -13.76
C ILE A 196 -24.70 -26.83 -13.23
N GLY A 197 -25.34 -27.70 -13.97
CA GLY A 197 -25.59 -29.09 -13.53
C GLY A 197 -24.29 -29.84 -13.23
N VAL A 198 -24.27 -30.60 -12.14
CA VAL A 198 -23.23 -31.60 -11.89
C VAL A 198 -23.24 -32.60 -13.02
N ARG A 199 -22.39 -32.40 -14.01
CA ARG A 199 -22.23 -33.33 -15.12
C ARG A 199 -21.48 -34.56 -14.63
N LYS A 200 -22.18 -35.60 -14.26
CA LYS A 200 -21.60 -36.88 -13.84
C LYS A 200 -20.80 -37.59 -14.94
N ASP A 201 -20.98 -37.16 -16.18
CA ASP A 201 -20.35 -37.67 -17.40
C ASP A 201 -19.04 -36.94 -17.77
N VAL A 202 -18.74 -35.84 -17.13
CA VAL A 202 -17.52 -35.05 -17.38
C VAL A 202 -16.44 -35.46 -16.41
N LYS A 203 -15.30 -35.92 -16.93
CA LYS A 203 -14.11 -36.16 -16.11
C LYS A 203 -13.37 -34.85 -15.92
N ILE A 204 -13.20 -34.48 -14.66
CA ILE A 204 -12.43 -33.27 -14.26
C ILE A 204 -11.11 -33.76 -13.67
N PHE A 205 -10.00 -33.15 -14.07
CA PHE A 205 -8.67 -33.44 -13.56
C PHE A 205 -7.81 -32.17 -13.52
N SER A 206 -6.83 -32.17 -12.65
CA SER A 206 -5.78 -31.15 -12.58
C SER A 206 -4.41 -31.77 -12.82
N ILE A 207 -3.45 -30.98 -13.25
CA ILE A 207 -2.06 -31.41 -13.49
C ILE A 207 -1.19 -30.68 -12.46
N ASP A 208 -1.13 -31.24 -11.26
CA ASP A 208 -0.39 -30.67 -10.14
C ASP A 208 0.70 -31.64 -9.65
N PRO A 209 1.78 -31.11 -9.06
CA PRO A 209 2.78 -31.97 -8.40
C PRO A 209 2.17 -32.86 -7.32
N THR A 210 2.78 -34.01 -7.10
CA THR A 210 2.39 -34.92 -6.02
C THR A 210 2.38 -34.20 -4.68
N ASN A 211 1.28 -34.32 -3.91
CA ASN A 211 1.03 -33.64 -2.64
C ASN A 211 0.70 -32.14 -2.71
N SER A 212 0.32 -31.62 -3.88
CA SER A 212 -0.26 -30.28 -3.95
C SER A 212 -1.50 -30.20 -3.06
N LYS A 213 -1.62 -29.07 -2.32
CA LYS A 213 -2.77 -28.76 -1.46
C LYS A 213 -3.68 -27.72 -2.07
N ASP A 214 -3.20 -27.07 -3.11
CA ASP A 214 -3.90 -26.02 -3.83
C ASP A 214 -3.89 -26.36 -5.31
N PHE A 215 -5.05 -26.32 -5.94
CA PHE A 215 -5.27 -26.72 -7.34
C PHE A 215 -5.78 -25.49 -8.09
N ASP A 216 -4.88 -24.85 -8.86
CA ASP A 216 -5.20 -23.58 -9.52
C ASP A 216 -6.02 -23.77 -10.80
N ASP A 217 -5.71 -24.81 -11.58
CA ASP A 217 -6.34 -25.08 -12.86
C ASP A 217 -7.02 -26.45 -12.88
N ALA A 218 -8.23 -26.52 -13.40
CA ALA A 218 -8.94 -27.77 -13.63
C ALA A 218 -9.34 -27.90 -15.11
N PHE A 219 -9.07 -29.07 -15.66
CA PHE A 219 -9.43 -29.43 -17.03
C PHE A 219 -10.61 -30.39 -17.03
N SER A 220 -11.49 -30.28 -18.02
CA SER A 220 -12.58 -31.22 -18.22
C SER A 220 -12.55 -31.79 -19.64
N ILE A 221 -12.84 -33.08 -19.76
CA ILE A 221 -13.00 -33.75 -21.05
C ILE A 221 -14.45 -34.19 -21.18
N TRP A 222 -15.06 -33.73 -22.23
CA TRP A 222 -16.40 -34.15 -22.64
C TRP A 222 -16.33 -34.85 -23.99
N LYS A 223 -16.98 -36.00 -24.11
CA LYS A 223 -17.20 -36.63 -25.42
C LYS A 223 -18.56 -36.14 -25.93
N PRO A 224 -18.62 -35.57 -27.15
CA PRO A 224 -19.86 -35.14 -27.76
C PRO A 224 -20.78 -36.33 -28.07
#